data_00735199bf7d273272e70af673b66178
#
_entry.id   00735199bf7d273272e70af673b66178
#
_cell.length_a   1.000
_cell.length_b   1.000
_cell.length_c   1.000
_cell.angle_alpha   90.00
_cell.angle_beta   90.00
_cell.angle_gamma   90.00
#
_symmetry.space_group_name_H-M   'P 1'
#
loop_
_entity.id
_entity.type
_entity.pdbx_description
1 polymer ?
#
loop_
_entity_poly.entity_id
_entity_poly.type
_entity_poly.pdbx_seq_one_letter_code
_entity_poly.pdbx_strand_id
1 'polypeptide(L)'
;NHEQYLNAGSDVIYANTFGGNAYKLEECGHSVDELVTAGIKNAITARDNVKPETLVALDVGPIGQLLEPTGTLSFEEAYEMYAEVVKAGSNAGADLVVFETMTDLLDVKAAVLAAKENSDLPIMCTMTFEMNKRTFTGCMVPSMALTLEGLGVDAIGVNCSLGPKELEPVIEEVTKWTNLPVCLLYTSDAAD
;
A
#
# COMPACT_ATOMS: atom_id res chain seq x y z
N ASN A 1 13.62 14.33 -2.98
CA ASN A 1 12.18 14.27 -3.30
C ASN A 1 11.30 14.50 -2.05
N HIS A 2 11.47 13.76 -0.92
CA HIS A 2 10.63 13.92 0.28
C HIS A 2 10.48 15.39 0.73
N GLU A 3 11.61 16.14 0.80
CA GLU A 3 11.58 17.55 1.20
C GLU A 3 10.72 18.44 0.28
N GLN A 4 10.61 18.11 -1.01
CA GLN A 4 9.76 18.85 -1.95
C GLN A 4 8.28 18.67 -1.64
N TYR A 5 7.85 17.44 -1.34
CA TYR A 5 6.48 17.15 -0.91
C TYR A 5 6.15 17.78 0.45
N LEU A 6 7.09 17.72 1.39
CA LEU A 6 6.96 18.37 2.70
C LEU A 6 6.80 19.88 2.57
N ASN A 7 7.63 20.51 1.75
CA ASN A 7 7.53 21.96 1.47
C ASN A 7 6.25 22.34 0.73
N ALA A 8 5.66 21.41 -0.05
CA ALA A 8 4.35 21.58 -0.69
C ALA A 8 3.18 21.42 0.29
N GLY A 9 3.44 20.98 1.54
CA GLY A 9 2.44 20.90 2.60
C GLY A 9 1.90 19.51 2.90
N SER A 10 2.52 18.44 2.38
CA SER A 10 2.07 17.06 2.64
C SER A 10 2.01 16.77 4.14
N ASP A 11 0.94 16.10 4.57
CA ASP A 11 0.74 15.61 5.94
C ASP A 11 1.18 14.15 6.13
N VAL A 12 1.32 13.41 5.02
CA VAL A 12 1.90 12.08 4.97
C VAL A 12 2.88 12.03 3.81
N ILE A 13 4.06 11.45 4.03
CA ILE A 13 5.02 11.12 2.97
C ILE A 13 5.26 9.63 2.93
N TYR A 14 5.38 9.09 1.73
CA TYR A 14 5.67 7.67 1.52
C TYR A 14 7.18 7.45 1.46
N ALA A 15 7.67 6.47 2.21
CA ALA A 15 9.04 6.03 2.08
C ALA A 15 9.25 5.32 0.72
N ASN A 16 10.47 5.32 0.21
CA ASN A 16 10.76 4.64 -1.05
C ASN A 16 10.97 3.13 -0.81
N THR A 17 9.88 2.43 -0.47
CA THR A 17 9.87 1.02 -0.06
C THR A 17 8.89 0.15 -0.84
N PHE A 18 8.17 0.70 -1.83
CA PHE A 18 7.14 0.01 -2.63
C PHE A 18 7.55 -1.37 -3.15
N GLY A 19 8.77 -1.52 -3.64
CA GLY A 19 9.31 -2.79 -4.13
C GLY A 19 10.15 -3.58 -3.12
N GLY A 20 10.09 -3.24 -1.84
CA GLY A 20 10.98 -3.73 -0.79
C GLY A 20 10.68 -5.14 -0.26
N ASN A 21 10.19 -6.07 -1.06
CA ASN A 21 9.89 -7.44 -0.66
C ASN A 21 10.96 -8.44 -1.16
N ALA A 22 11.04 -9.59 -0.52
CA ALA A 22 12.05 -10.62 -0.79
C ALA A 22 12.11 -11.05 -2.26
N TYR A 23 10.95 -11.21 -2.90
CA TYR A 23 10.89 -11.63 -4.30
C TYR A 23 11.53 -10.61 -5.25
N LYS A 24 11.19 -9.33 -5.10
CA LYS A 24 11.74 -8.26 -5.97
C LYS A 24 13.21 -7.95 -5.67
N LEU A 25 13.69 -8.28 -4.47
CA LEU A 25 15.06 -8.03 -4.04
C LEU A 25 16.00 -9.21 -4.27
N GLU A 26 15.52 -10.36 -4.76
CA GLU A 26 16.27 -11.60 -4.90
C GLU A 26 17.66 -11.41 -5.60
N GLU A 27 17.70 -10.56 -6.63
CA GLU A 27 18.92 -10.31 -7.39
C GLU A 27 19.66 -9.00 -7.04
N CYS A 28 19.13 -8.20 -6.09
CA CYS A 28 19.69 -6.87 -5.83
C CYS A 28 20.86 -6.87 -4.83
N GLY A 29 21.13 -7.98 -4.16
CA GLY A 29 22.23 -8.13 -3.21
C GLY A 29 22.04 -7.45 -1.85
N HIS A 30 20.83 -6.96 -1.56
CA HIS A 30 20.45 -6.36 -0.28
C HIS A 30 19.27 -7.10 0.33
N SER A 31 19.21 -7.12 1.67
CA SER A 31 18.07 -7.69 2.39
C SER A 31 16.88 -6.73 2.42
N VAL A 32 15.69 -7.29 2.68
CA VAL A 32 14.46 -6.50 2.93
C VAL A 32 14.68 -5.52 4.08
N ASP A 33 15.26 -6.00 5.18
CA ASP A 33 15.52 -5.18 6.38
C ASP A 33 16.44 -3.98 6.06
N GLU A 34 17.52 -4.18 5.32
CA GLU A 34 18.43 -3.10 4.93
C GLU A 34 17.74 -2.04 4.10
N LEU A 35 17.01 -2.43 3.05
CA LEU A 35 16.38 -1.49 2.13
C LEU A 35 15.17 -0.77 2.74
N VAL A 36 14.31 -1.50 3.43
CA VAL A 36 13.14 -0.92 4.09
C VAL A 36 13.57 0.03 5.20
N THR A 37 14.52 -0.39 6.04
CA THR A 37 15.07 0.46 7.11
C THR A 37 15.68 1.73 6.53
N ALA A 38 16.49 1.63 5.47
CA ALA A 38 17.10 2.80 4.84
C ALA A 38 16.05 3.74 4.24
N GLY A 39 15.01 3.19 3.56
CA GLY A 39 13.90 3.96 3.00
C GLY A 39 13.15 4.77 4.06
N ILE A 40 12.76 4.13 5.16
CA ILE A 40 12.08 4.77 6.28
C ILE A 40 12.96 5.84 6.94
N LYS A 41 14.22 5.55 7.25
CA LYS A 41 15.13 6.52 7.88
C LYS A 41 15.41 7.73 7.01
N ASN A 42 15.48 7.58 5.69
CA ASN A 42 15.62 8.69 4.75
C ASN A 42 14.37 9.60 4.78
N ALA A 43 13.18 9.02 4.82
CA ALA A 43 11.93 9.77 4.91
C ALA A 43 11.82 10.51 6.26
N ILE A 44 12.14 9.84 7.37
CA ILE A 44 12.18 10.43 8.72
C ILE A 44 13.17 11.61 8.77
N THR A 45 14.37 11.44 8.22
CA THR A 45 15.38 12.51 8.18
C THR A 45 14.87 13.74 7.43
N ALA A 46 14.22 13.54 6.28
CA ALA A 46 13.62 14.64 5.52
C ALA A 46 12.48 15.32 6.29
N ARG A 47 11.60 14.52 6.91
CA ARG A 47 10.51 15.00 7.76
C ARG A 47 11.03 15.87 8.90
N ASP A 48 11.98 15.37 9.67
CA ASP A 48 12.51 16.05 10.87
C ASP A 48 13.19 17.37 10.51
N ASN A 49 13.77 17.49 9.32
CA ASN A 49 14.40 18.72 8.83
C ASN A 49 13.40 19.78 8.31
N VAL A 50 12.20 19.39 7.85
CA VAL A 50 11.30 20.29 7.12
C VAL A 50 9.97 20.48 7.85
N LYS A 51 9.29 19.37 8.21
CA LYS A 51 7.96 19.38 8.80
C LYS A 51 7.79 18.20 9.77
N PRO A 52 8.29 18.33 11.03
CA PRO A 52 8.35 17.22 11.98
C PRO A 52 7.01 16.55 12.35
N GLU A 53 5.89 17.24 12.15
CA GLU A 53 4.54 16.72 12.41
C GLU A 53 3.99 15.80 11.30
N THR A 54 4.68 15.70 10.18
CA THR A 54 4.27 14.83 9.04
C THR A 54 4.46 13.35 9.38
N LEU A 55 3.54 12.53 8.96
CA LEU A 55 3.64 11.08 9.12
C LEU A 55 4.48 10.45 7.99
N VAL A 56 5.23 9.42 8.34
CA VAL A 56 6.02 8.60 7.39
C VAL A 56 5.32 7.26 7.20
N ALA A 57 4.85 7.00 5.98
CA ALA A 57 4.24 5.74 5.62
C ALA A 57 5.27 4.73 5.13
N LEU A 58 5.18 3.51 5.64
CA LEU A 58 5.76 2.33 5.01
C LEU A 58 4.92 2.03 3.76
N ASP A 59 5.51 2.27 2.59
CA ASP A 59 4.87 2.05 1.30
C ASP A 59 5.15 0.62 0.80
N VAL A 60 4.10 -0.16 0.57
CA VAL A 60 4.18 -1.58 0.21
C VAL A 60 3.30 -1.86 -1.01
N GLY A 61 3.93 -2.21 -2.10
CA GLY A 61 3.25 -2.68 -3.31
C GLY A 61 3.00 -4.19 -3.30
N PRO A 62 2.32 -4.70 -4.35
CA PRO A 62 2.11 -6.14 -4.52
C PRO A 62 3.44 -6.89 -4.65
N ILE A 63 3.47 -8.16 -4.23
CA ILE A 63 4.68 -9.00 -4.28
C ILE A 63 5.24 -9.07 -5.70
N GLY A 64 4.38 -9.14 -6.71
CA GLY A 64 4.77 -9.25 -8.11
C GLY A 64 4.56 -10.65 -8.66
N GLN A 65 3.95 -11.53 -7.88
CA GLN A 65 3.48 -12.85 -8.29
C GLN A 65 2.00 -13.00 -7.97
N LEU A 66 1.30 -13.83 -8.76
CA LEU A 66 -0.08 -14.19 -8.46
C LEU A 66 -0.13 -15.36 -7.48
N LEU A 67 -1.07 -15.29 -6.54
CA LEU A 67 -1.31 -16.36 -5.60
C LEU A 67 -2.07 -17.53 -6.25
N GLU A 68 -1.93 -18.72 -5.66
CA GLU A 68 -2.72 -19.88 -6.04
C GLU A 68 -4.23 -19.61 -5.86
N PRO A 69 -5.09 -20.15 -6.72
CA PRO A 69 -4.79 -21.03 -7.86
C PRO A 69 -4.49 -20.29 -9.17
N THR A 70 -4.50 -18.96 -9.19
CA THR A 70 -4.28 -18.16 -10.41
C THR A 70 -2.80 -18.15 -10.78
N GLY A 71 -1.92 -18.13 -9.83
CA GLY A 71 -0.46 -18.22 -9.95
C GLY A 71 0.09 -19.43 -9.19
N THR A 72 1.32 -19.29 -8.70
CA THR A 72 2.07 -20.38 -8.04
C THR A 72 2.48 -20.03 -6.61
N LEU A 73 2.28 -18.79 -6.15
CA LEU A 73 2.64 -18.37 -4.82
C LEU A 73 1.57 -18.81 -3.83
N SER A 74 1.95 -19.51 -2.76
CA SER A 74 1.00 -19.86 -1.69
C SER A 74 0.62 -18.63 -0.86
N PHE A 75 -0.52 -18.69 -0.19
CA PHE A 75 -0.96 -17.62 0.72
C PHE A 75 0.02 -17.42 1.87
N GLU A 76 0.54 -18.51 2.41
CA GLU A 76 1.49 -18.53 3.51
C GLU A 76 2.83 -17.88 3.12
N GLU A 77 3.35 -18.17 1.93
CA GLU A 77 4.57 -17.52 1.43
C GLU A 77 4.36 -16.02 1.23
N ALA A 78 3.22 -15.62 0.67
CA ALA A 78 2.86 -14.21 0.53
C ALA A 78 2.79 -13.51 1.90
N TYR A 79 2.13 -14.13 2.88
CA TYR A 79 2.05 -13.63 4.25
C TYR A 79 3.43 -13.42 4.86
N GLU A 80 4.34 -14.40 4.76
CA GLU A 80 5.69 -14.29 5.34
C GLU A 80 6.50 -13.16 4.67
N MET A 81 6.40 -12.98 3.35
CA MET A 81 7.06 -11.88 2.65
C MET A 81 6.54 -10.52 3.12
N TYR A 82 5.24 -10.35 3.31
CA TYR A 82 4.68 -9.12 3.87
C TYR A 82 5.05 -8.92 5.32
N ALA A 83 5.05 -9.97 6.13
CA ALA A 83 5.46 -9.90 7.54
C ALA A 83 6.90 -9.42 7.70
N GLU A 84 7.81 -9.85 6.84
CA GLU A 84 9.21 -9.38 6.84
C GLU A 84 9.28 -7.87 6.57
N VAL A 85 8.58 -7.38 5.53
CA VAL A 85 8.55 -5.95 5.17
C VAL A 85 7.94 -5.12 6.29
N VAL A 86 6.82 -5.55 6.85
CA VAL A 86 6.11 -4.83 7.93
C VAL A 86 6.97 -4.76 9.19
N LYS A 87 7.60 -5.86 9.60
CA LYS A 87 8.51 -5.88 10.76
C LYS A 87 9.66 -4.89 10.57
N ALA A 88 10.31 -4.90 9.40
CA ALA A 88 11.39 -3.98 9.09
C ALA A 88 10.94 -2.52 9.15
N GLY A 89 9.80 -2.18 8.53
CA GLY A 89 9.26 -0.81 8.50
C GLY A 89 8.82 -0.32 9.88
N SER A 90 8.12 -1.15 10.64
CA SER A 90 7.69 -0.84 12.00
C SER A 90 8.89 -0.61 12.93
N ASN A 91 9.89 -1.49 12.89
CA ASN A 91 11.11 -1.36 13.68
C ASN A 91 11.94 -0.12 13.28
N ALA A 92 11.88 0.28 12.01
CA ALA A 92 12.57 1.48 11.53
C ALA A 92 11.87 2.80 11.94
N GLY A 93 10.63 2.74 12.42
CA GLY A 93 9.87 3.88 12.94
C GLY A 93 8.88 4.48 11.95
N ALA A 94 8.30 3.70 11.06
CA ALA A 94 7.15 4.12 10.26
C ALA A 94 5.95 4.44 11.17
N ASP A 95 5.14 5.43 10.78
CA ASP A 95 3.95 5.86 11.53
C ASP A 95 2.68 5.11 11.08
N LEU A 96 2.65 4.59 9.86
CA LEU A 96 1.56 3.78 9.30
C LEU A 96 2.09 2.89 8.18
N VAL A 97 1.32 1.88 7.78
CA VAL A 97 1.58 1.09 6.57
C VAL A 97 0.52 1.39 5.51
N VAL A 98 0.97 1.52 4.27
CA VAL A 98 0.11 1.69 3.10
C VAL A 98 0.39 0.53 2.15
N PHE A 99 -0.60 -0.32 1.96
CA PHE A 99 -0.61 -1.28 0.86
C PHE A 99 -1.25 -0.62 -0.35
N GLU A 100 -0.47 -0.34 -1.39
CA GLU A 100 -0.99 0.37 -2.55
C GLU A 100 -0.83 -0.41 -3.86
N THR A 101 -1.64 -0.02 -4.84
CA THR A 101 -1.62 -0.61 -6.20
C THR A 101 -1.94 -2.11 -6.21
N MET A 102 -2.72 -2.56 -5.23
CA MET A 102 -3.08 -3.96 -5.08
C MET A 102 -4.11 -4.37 -6.14
N THR A 103 -3.88 -5.51 -6.78
CA THR A 103 -4.70 -5.99 -7.91
C THR A 103 -5.43 -7.29 -7.61
N ASP A 104 -5.07 -7.94 -6.51
CA ASP A 104 -5.66 -9.20 -6.06
C ASP A 104 -6.12 -9.08 -4.60
N LEU A 105 -7.39 -9.42 -4.34
CA LEU A 105 -7.95 -9.36 -2.99
C LEU A 105 -7.34 -10.39 -2.04
N LEU A 106 -6.90 -11.55 -2.55
CA LEU A 106 -6.26 -12.58 -1.74
C LEU A 106 -4.86 -12.14 -1.30
N ASP A 107 -4.11 -11.50 -2.20
CA ASP A 107 -2.81 -10.89 -1.92
C ASP A 107 -2.93 -9.81 -0.83
N VAL A 108 -3.91 -8.90 -0.97
CA VAL A 108 -4.21 -7.88 0.06
C VAL A 108 -4.56 -8.52 1.41
N LYS A 109 -5.31 -9.62 1.43
CA LYS A 109 -5.64 -10.31 2.69
C LYS A 109 -4.38 -10.81 3.39
N ALA A 110 -3.43 -11.40 2.66
CA ALA A 110 -2.15 -11.83 3.23
C ALA A 110 -1.39 -10.63 3.80
N ALA A 111 -1.33 -9.52 3.06
CA ALA A 111 -0.67 -8.28 3.48
C ALA A 111 -1.27 -7.69 4.76
N VAL A 112 -2.59 -7.54 4.82
CA VAL A 112 -3.29 -6.98 5.98
C VAL A 112 -3.16 -7.87 7.21
N LEU A 113 -3.28 -9.19 7.07
CA LEU A 113 -3.08 -10.13 8.17
C LEU A 113 -1.64 -10.06 8.69
N ALA A 114 -0.66 -10.04 7.79
CA ALA A 114 0.74 -9.88 8.14
C ALA A 114 0.99 -8.58 8.94
N ALA A 115 0.39 -7.45 8.52
CA ALA A 115 0.53 -6.19 9.23
C ALA A 115 -0.10 -6.25 10.63
N LYS A 116 -1.31 -6.77 10.75
CA LYS A 116 -2.03 -6.85 12.04
C LYS A 116 -1.38 -7.77 13.06
N GLU A 117 -0.74 -8.83 12.60
CA GLU A 117 -0.10 -9.80 13.49
C GLU A 117 1.34 -9.42 13.87
N ASN A 118 1.97 -8.50 13.13
CA ASN A 118 3.39 -8.16 13.30
C ASN A 118 3.65 -6.68 13.59
N SER A 119 2.62 -5.85 13.71
CA SER A 119 2.75 -4.43 14.09
C SER A 119 1.45 -3.88 14.67
N ASP A 120 1.55 -2.73 15.35
CA ASP A 120 0.40 -1.92 15.80
C ASP A 120 0.17 -0.71 14.88
N LEU A 121 0.76 -0.69 13.69
CA LEU A 121 0.64 0.43 12.75
C LEU A 121 -0.78 0.54 12.18
N PRO A 122 -1.33 1.74 12.05
CA PRO A 122 -2.52 1.97 11.24
C PRO A 122 -2.31 1.49 9.80
N ILE A 123 -3.37 0.93 9.21
CA ILE A 123 -3.32 0.29 7.88
C ILE A 123 -4.21 1.04 6.90
N MET A 124 -3.64 1.52 5.81
CA MET A 124 -4.38 1.98 4.64
C MET A 124 -4.16 1.01 3.48
N CYS A 125 -5.25 0.67 2.77
CA CYS A 125 -5.18 -0.18 1.59
C CYS A 125 -5.79 0.50 0.38
N THR A 126 -5.08 0.56 -0.74
CA THR A 126 -5.64 0.97 -2.02
C THR A 126 -5.54 -0.15 -3.04
N MET A 127 -6.60 -0.31 -3.83
CA MET A 127 -6.64 -1.28 -4.91
C MET A 127 -6.78 -0.60 -6.27
N THR A 128 -6.30 -1.27 -7.30
CA THR A 128 -6.32 -0.79 -8.67
C THR A 128 -7.46 -1.44 -9.44
N PHE A 129 -8.30 -0.60 -10.04
CA PHE A 129 -9.47 -1.03 -10.81
C PHE A 129 -9.32 -0.67 -12.29
N GLU A 130 -9.85 -1.53 -13.15
CA GLU A 130 -9.96 -1.29 -14.58
C GLU A 130 -11.29 -0.58 -14.93
N MET A 131 -11.47 -0.20 -16.18
CA MET A 131 -12.68 0.46 -16.70
C MET A 131 -13.99 -0.31 -16.41
N ASN A 132 -13.91 -1.63 -16.28
CA ASN A 132 -15.05 -2.49 -15.95
C ASN A 132 -15.39 -2.53 -14.45
N LYS A 133 -14.72 -1.68 -13.63
CA LYS A 133 -14.82 -1.63 -12.15
C LYS A 133 -14.46 -2.94 -11.46
N ARG A 134 -13.51 -3.67 -12.03
CA ARG A 134 -12.93 -4.86 -11.42
C ARG A 134 -11.42 -4.73 -11.35
N THR A 135 -10.83 -5.37 -10.36
CA THR A 135 -9.37 -5.53 -10.31
C THR A 135 -8.92 -6.53 -11.38
N PHE A 136 -7.63 -6.63 -11.58
CA PHE A 136 -7.03 -7.60 -12.53
C PHE A 136 -7.51 -9.04 -12.29
N THR A 137 -7.66 -9.47 -11.04
CA THR A 137 -8.18 -10.81 -10.69
C THR A 137 -9.70 -10.87 -10.61
N GLY A 138 -10.41 -9.80 -11.00
CA GLY A 138 -11.87 -9.79 -11.13
C GLY A 138 -12.64 -9.36 -9.86
N CYS A 139 -11.96 -8.91 -8.80
CA CYS A 139 -12.62 -8.42 -7.60
C CYS A 139 -13.47 -7.18 -7.90
N MET A 140 -14.68 -7.15 -7.36
CA MET A 140 -15.61 -6.02 -7.45
C MET A 140 -15.40 -5.03 -6.31
N VAL A 141 -15.78 -3.78 -6.52
CA VAL A 141 -15.71 -2.71 -5.50
C VAL A 141 -16.39 -3.09 -4.17
N PRO A 142 -17.63 -3.62 -4.16
CA PRO A 142 -18.26 -4.04 -2.90
C PRO A 142 -17.47 -5.14 -2.17
N SER A 143 -16.89 -6.08 -2.92
CA SER A 143 -16.10 -7.17 -2.33
C SER A 143 -14.84 -6.64 -1.67
N MET A 144 -14.14 -5.70 -2.31
CA MET A 144 -13.00 -5.00 -1.72
C MET A 144 -13.41 -4.29 -0.42
N ALA A 145 -14.40 -3.40 -0.49
CA ALA A 145 -14.78 -2.55 0.63
C ALA A 145 -15.17 -3.38 1.87
N LEU A 146 -16.08 -4.34 1.69
CA LEU A 146 -16.55 -5.20 2.78
C LEU A 146 -15.44 -6.10 3.35
N THR A 147 -14.54 -6.59 2.50
CA THR A 147 -13.44 -7.45 2.97
C THR A 147 -12.42 -6.64 3.76
N LEU A 148 -11.99 -5.49 3.25
CA LEU A 148 -10.99 -4.66 3.92
C LEU A 148 -11.52 -4.07 5.23
N GLU A 149 -12.77 -3.58 5.25
CA GLU A 149 -13.41 -3.13 6.48
C GLU A 149 -13.55 -4.28 7.48
N GLY A 150 -13.95 -5.47 7.03
CA GLY A 150 -14.04 -6.68 7.86
C GLY A 150 -12.70 -7.16 8.40
N LEU A 151 -11.60 -6.92 7.69
CA LEU A 151 -10.23 -7.16 8.16
C LEU A 151 -9.75 -6.09 9.16
N GLY A 152 -10.48 -4.98 9.29
CA GLY A 152 -10.20 -3.91 10.24
C GLY A 152 -9.04 -3.03 9.81
N VAL A 153 -8.93 -2.68 8.53
CA VAL A 153 -8.05 -1.60 8.10
C VAL A 153 -8.63 -0.24 8.51
N ASP A 154 -7.80 0.79 8.58
CA ASP A 154 -8.18 2.13 9.06
C ASP A 154 -8.63 3.05 7.93
N ALA A 155 -8.19 2.80 6.71
CA ALA A 155 -8.62 3.51 5.50
C ALA A 155 -8.54 2.60 4.27
N ILE A 156 -9.41 2.86 3.30
CA ILE A 156 -9.39 2.16 2.01
C ILE A 156 -9.35 3.17 0.87
N GLY A 157 -9.03 2.70 -0.33
CA GLY A 157 -9.01 3.60 -1.48
C GLY A 157 -8.75 2.93 -2.80
N VAL A 158 -8.53 3.77 -3.80
CA VAL A 158 -8.17 3.35 -5.15
C VAL A 158 -7.02 4.19 -5.67
N ASN A 159 -6.18 3.59 -6.50
CA ASN A 159 -5.07 4.27 -7.15
C ASN A 159 -4.73 3.64 -8.49
N CYS A 160 -3.93 4.36 -9.28
CA CYS A 160 -3.40 3.92 -10.57
C CYS A 160 -4.44 3.59 -11.65
N SER A 161 -3.98 3.11 -12.76
CA SER A 161 -4.61 2.61 -13.99
C SER A 161 -5.58 3.54 -14.73
N LEU A 162 -6.34 4.38 -14.04
CA LEU A 162 -7.38 5.23 -14.62
C LEU A 162 -7.14 6.69 -14.25
N GLY A 163 -7.61 7.62 -15.12
CA GLY A 163 -7.64 9.02 -14.81
C GLY A 163 -8.74 9.41 -13.81
N PRO A 164 -8.73 10.66 -13.30
CA PRO A 164 -9.68 11.09 -12.27
C PRO A 164 -11.15 10.92 -12.67
N LYS A 165 -11.49 11.16 -13.92
CA LYS A 165 -12.86 11.04 -14.44
C LYS A 165 -13.36 9.59 -14.46
N GLU A 166 -12.47 8.67 -14.80
CA GLU A 166 -12.76 7.25 -14.85
C GLU A 166 -12.81 6.63 -13.46
N LEU A 167 -12.05 7.19 -12.49
CA LEU A 167 -12.07 6.76 -11.10
C LEU A 167 -13.26 7.29 -10.31
N GLU A 168 -13.85 8.43 -10.68
CA GLU A 168 -15.00 9.02 -9.99
C GLU A 168 -16.12 8.00 -9.71
N PRO A 169 -16.63 7.23 -10.71
CA PRO A 169 -17.69 6.25 -10.46
C PRO A 169 -17.23 5.02 -9.66
N VAL A 170 -15.93 4.77 -9.52
CA VAL A 170 -15.39 3.73 -8.62
C VAL A 170 -15.42 4.24 -7.19
N ILE A 171 -14.96 5.48 -6.96
CA ILE A 171 -15.00 6.13 -5.64
C ILE A 171 -16.44 6.27 -5.13
N GLU A 172 -17.36 6.73 -5.98
CA GLU A 172 -18.78 6.80 -5.62
C GLU A 172 -19.35 5.44 -5.19
N GLU A 173 -18.86 4.37 -5.77
CA GLU A 173 -19.29 3.03 -5.39
C GLU A 173 -18.62 2.59 -4.08
N VAL A 174 -17.33 2.82 -3.89
CA VAL A 174 -16.61 2.52 -2.63
C VAL A 174 -17.35 3.16 -1.45
N THR A 175 -17.68 4.44 -1.54
CA THR A 175 -18.34 5.19 -0.43
C THR A 175 -19.73 4.68 -0.04
N LYS A 176 -20.36 3.84 -0.87
CA LYS A 176 -21.64 3.20 -0.55
C LYS A 176 -21.49 1.95 0.32
N TRP A 177 -20.29 1.37 0.34
CA TRP A 177 -20.02 0.05 0.95
C TRP A 177 -19.12 0.10 2.18
N THR A 178 -18.68 1.30 2.59
CA THR A 178 -17.82 1.47 3.77
C THR A 178 -18.09 2.78 4.48
N ASN A 179 -17.84 2.81 5.78
CA ASN A 179 -17.79 4.03 6.59
C ASN A 179 -16.35 4.49 6.87
N LEU A 180 -15.35 3.77 6.38
CA LEU A 180 -13.94 4.14 6.54
C LEU A 180 -13.61 5.37 5.70
N PRO A 181 -12.56 6.12 6.06
CA PRO A 181 -11.96 7.13 5.19
C PRO A 181 -11.60 6.52 3.84
N VAL A 182 -11.98 7.21 2.75
CA VAL A 182 -11.69 6.76 1.38
C VAL A 182 -10.63 7.66 0.77
N CYS A 183 -9.53 7.05 0.35
CA CYS A 183 -8.39 7.72 -0.27
C CYS A 183 -8.39 7.50 -1.79
N LEU A 184 -8.16 8.57 -2.53
CA LEU A 184 -7.87 8.54 -3.96
C LEU A 184 -6.43 8.98 -4.17
N LEU A 185 -5.59 8.05 -4.60
CA LEU A 185 -4.22 8.34 -4.98
C LEU A 185 -4.10 8.33 -6.51
N TYR A 186 -3.81 9.46 -7.10
CA TYR A 186 -3.44 9.53 -8.50
C TYR A 186 -2.28 10.51 -8.67
N THR A 187 -1.47 10.28 -9.68
CA THR A 187 -0.36 11.17 -10.04
C THR A 187 -0.72 12.00 -11.28
N SER A 188 -0.18 13.20 -11.36
CA SER A 188 -0.45 14.16 -12.43
C SER A 188 0.03 13.72 -13.82
N ASP A 189 0.81 12.65 -13.91
CA ASP A 189 1.27 12.10 -15.20
C ASP A 189 0.13 11.51 -16.05
N ALA A 190 -1.05 11.37 -15.46
CA ALA A 190 -2.27 11.05 -16.20
C ALA A 190 -2.89 12.28 -16.90
N ALA A 191 -2.23 13.42 -16.90
CA ALA A 191 -2.77 14.68 -17.40
C ALA A 191 -2.23 15.05 -18.80
N ASP A 192 -1.46 14.20 -19.45
CA ASP A 192 -1.00 14.40 -20.84
C ASP A 192 -1.85 13.67 -21.87
#